data_df0b5bbf45d65961f7822ec19197b714
#
_entry.id   df0b5bbf45d65961f7822ec19197b714
#
_cell.length_a   1.000
_cell.length_b   1.000
_cell.length_c   1.000
_cell.angle_alpha   90.00
_cell.angle_beta   90.00
_cell.angle_gamma   90.00
#
_symmetry.space_group_name_H-M   'P 1'
#
loop_
_entity.id
_entity.type
_entity.pdbx_description
1 polymer ?
#
loop_
_entity_poly.entity_id
_entity_poly.type
_entity_poly.pdbx_seq_one_letter_code
_entity_poly.pdbx_strand_id
1 'polypeptide(L)'
;MFVRKMLARALPLTALGLAAWCPAYAVEEPVKADDVYVTATRVEKELQDVPMSVSVMTSEDIKRSPARTIGELLQDVPGVEIRNSGGQGFKRISIRGENPNRVLILIDGQKLVENKSMDGTPLLIDPSNVERVEVIKGPASVLYGSEAIGGVVNIITKKGGDKPIQGEASVAYNGASNGFAESLSAFGGMNGFKYRVSGSYSDQGNLRTPDGEAPNTSFRQKEGSAFLSYDFSDKFTVGGGLDSFKGSIHSGSMEPGYENFAVDVPKWQRDKVYAFAEAKNVTPWLPRVRFDAFWQKNEKEMTNDVNTDPAITKMPLVVTNNADNRNKQLGSSLQMDWAIGDNHYLIT
;
A
#
# COMPACT_ATOMS: atom_id res chain seq x y z
N MET A 1 -43.78 0.00 -35.11
CA MET A 1 -43.35 -0.72 -36.33
C MET A 1 -41.86 -0.98 -36.19
N PHE A 2 -41.43 -2.23 -36.34
CA PHE A 2 -40.14 -2.85 -36.16
C PHE A 2 -39.79 -3.36 -34.74
N VAL A 3 -40.29 -4.55 -34.53
CA VAL A 3 -39.81 -5.54 -33.55
C VAL A 3 -38.54 -6.18 -34.11
N ARG A 4 -37.46 -6.21 -33.35
CA ARG A 4 -36.32 -7.08 -33.66
C ARG A 4 -36.12 -8.14 -32.58
N LYS A 5 -36.36 -9.37 -32.99
CA LYS A 5 -36.24 -10.60 -32.22
C LYS A 5 -34.80 -10.81 -31.76
N MET A 6 -34.59 -11.00 -30.46
CA MET A 6 -33.39 -11.64 -29.90
C MET A 6 -33.63 -13.15 -29.86
N LEU A 7 -32.84 -13.91 -30.60
CA LEU A 7 -32.72 -15.35 -30.49
C LEU A 7 -31.91 -15.75 -29.28
N ALA A 8 -32.57 -16.30 -28.30
CA ALA A 8 -31.93 -17.04 -27.22
C ALA A 8 -31.48 -18.42 -27.75
N ARG A 9 -30.21 -18.71 -27.77
CA ARG A 9 -29.67 -20.06 -27.91
C ARG A 9 -29.39 -20.62 -26.53
N ALA A 10 -30.26 -21.48 -26.06
CA ALA A 10 -30.03 -22.33 -24.90
C ALA A 10 -29.14 -23.52 -25.33
N LEU A 11 -28.01 -23.68 -24.64
CA LEU A 11 -27.20 -24.89 -24.65
C LEU A 11 -27.65 -25.79 -23.50
N PRO A 12 -27.89 -27.08 -23.72
CA PRO A 12 -28.21 -27.98 -22.63
C PRO A 12 -26.96 -28.37 -21.85
N LEU A 13 -26.88 -28.04 -20.58
CA LEU A 13 -25.96 -28.64 -19.64
C LEU A 13 -26.42 -30.05 -19.28
N THR A 14 -25.76 -31.06 -19.79
CA THR A 14 -25.85 -32.43 -19.31
C THR A 14 -25.01 -32.56 -18.05
N ALA A 15 -25.67 -32.64 -16.89
CA ALA A 15 -25.06 -32.97 -15.61
C ALA A 15 -24.69 -34.47 -15.61
N LEU A 16 -23.39 -34.78 -15.71
CA LEU A 16 -22.86 -36.09 -15.32
C LEU A 16 -22.50 -36.05 -13.85
N GLY A 17 -23.34 -36.61 -13.00
CA GLY A 17 -23.05 -36.88 -11.61
C GLY A 17 -22.07 -38.06 -11.49
N LEU A 18 -20.84 -37.77 -11.06
CA LEU A 18 -19.92 -38.75 -10.48
C LEU A 18 -19.78 -38.42 -9.01
N ALA A 19 -20.59 -39.10 -8.21
CA ALA A 19 -20.38 -39.13 -6.74
C ALA A 19 -19.14 -39.99 -6.45
N ALA A 20 -17.98 -39.33 -6.32
CA ALA A 20 -16.81 -39.94 -5.71
C ALA A 20 -16.95 -39.87 -4.19
N TRP A 21 -17.22 -41.00 -3.57
CA TRP A 21 -17.19 -41.20 -2.13
C TRP A 21 -15.73 -41.17 -1.68
N CYS A 22 -15.19 -40.00 -1.32
CA CYS A 22 -13.93 -39.88 -0.61
C CYS A 22 -14.20 -39.89 0.89
N PRO A 23 -13.61 -40.81 1.67
CA PRO A 23 -13.59 -40.67 3.11
C PRO A 23 -12.70 -39.46 3.45
N ALA A 24 -13.29 -38.42 3.97
CA ALA A 24 -12.55 -37.28 4.52
C ALA A 24 -11.90 -37.70 5.83
N TYR A 25 -10.67 -38.13 5.78
CA TYR A 25 -9.78 -38.07 6.93
C TYR A 25 -9.24 -36.65 7.00
N ALA A 26 -9.90 -35.80 7.75
CA ALA A 26 -9.30 -34.54 8.20
C ALA A 26 -8.24 -34.91 9.26
N VAL A 27 -7.04 -35.12 8.84
CA VAL A 27 -5.90 -34.94 9.72
C VAL A 27 -5.69 -33.42 9.75
N GLU A 28 -6.19 -32.76 10.78
CA GLU A 28 -5.73 -31.44 11.16
C GLU A 28 -4.25 -31.57 11.53
N GLU A 29 -3.37 -31.37 10.58
CA GLU A 29 -1.98 -31.03 10.91
C GLU A 29 -2.07 -29.73 11.72
N PRO A 30 -1.36 -29.65 12.87
CA PRO A 30 -1.30 -28.38 13.60
C PRO A 30 -0.75 -27.36 12.63
N VAL A 31 -1.54 -26.32 12.33
CA VAL A 31 -1.10 -25.18 11.55
C VAL A 31 0.07 -24.60 12.32
N LYS A 32 1.30 -24.88 11.90
CA LYS A 32 2.45 -24.13 12.33
C LYS A 32 2.15 -22.71 11.91
N ALA A 33 2.00 -21.81 12.88
CA ALA A 33 2.05 -20.39 12.59
C ALA A 33 3.39 -20.16 11.89
N ASP A 34 3.35 -19.78 10.62
CA ASP A 34 4.55 -19.42 9.88
C ASP A 34 5.25 -18.31 10.67
N ASP A 35 6.55 -18.47 10.90
CA ASP A 35 7.36 -17.47 11.60
C ASP A 35 7.25 -16.16 10.83
N VAL A 36 6.61 -15.17 11.43
CA VAL A 36 6.40 -13.85 10.78
C VAL A 36 7.65 -13.02 11.01
N TYR A 37 8.39 -12.77 9.93
CA TYR A 37 9.56 -11.91 9.95
C TYR A 37 9.18 -10.47 9.62
N VAL A 38 9.77 -9.53 10.36
CA VAL A 38 9.56 -8.10 10.20
C VAL A 38 10.86 -7.35 10.05
N THR A 39 10.81 -6.24 9.33
CA THR A 39 11.94 -5.33 9.13
C THR A 39 11.85 -4.07 10.00
N ALA A 40 10.94 -4.10 10.97
CA ALA A 40 10.62 -2.98 11.87
C ALA A 40 11.84 -2.45 12.66
N THR A 41 12.86 -3.29 12.87
CA THR A 41 14.12 -2.90 13.54
C THR A 41 15.26 -2.57 12.56
N ARG A 42 14.96 -2.34 11.29
CA ARG A 42 15.93 -2.21 10.19
C ARG A 42 16.66 -3.51 9.83
N VAL A 43 16.44 -4.58 10.59
CA VAL A 43 16.93 -5.94 10.35
C VAL A 43 15.73 -6.87 10.34
N GLU A 44 15.78 -7.87 9.49
CA GLU A 44 14.77 -8.92 9.46
C GLU A 44 14.89 -9.78 10.75
N LYS A 45 13.84 -9.76 11.56
CA LYS A 45 13.74 -10.54 12.81
C LYS A 45 12.37 -11.17 12.90
N GLU A 46 12.27 -12.26 13.64
CA GLU A 46 10.97 -12.80 14.03
C GLU A 46 10.18 -11.79 14.84
N LEU A 47 8.90 -11.70 14.60
CA LEU A 47 8.01 -10.71 15.23
C LEU A 47 8.07 -10.80 16.77
N GLN A 48 8.20 -12.00 17.32
CA GLN A 48 8.28 -12.24 18.76
C GLN A 48 9.57 -11.69 19.40
N ASP A 49 10.64 -11.53 18.62
CA ASP A 49 11.94 -11.03 19.09
C ASP A 49 12.09 -9.51 18.98
N VAL A 50 11.05 -8.83 18.50
CA VAL A 50 11.08 -7.38 18.32
C VAL A 50 10.58 -6.68 19.60
N PRO A 51 11.42 -5.86 20.28
CA PRO A 51 11.07 -5.20 21.54
C PRO A 51 10.16 -3.96 21.32
N MET A 52 9.27 -4.01 20.35
CA MET A 52 8.33 -2.95 19.98
C MET A 52 6.96 -3.54 19.67
N SER A 53 5.91 -2.73 19.82
CA SER A 53 4.56 -3.13 19.43
C SER A 53 4.42 -3.05 17.91
N VAL A 54 4.51 -4.19 17.24
CA VAL A 54 4.38 -4.31 15.79
C VAL A 54 3.14 -5.12 15.45
N SER A 55 2.39 -4.70 14.44
CA SER A 55 1.35 -5.49 13.78
C SER A 55 1.74 -5.72 12.34
N VAL A 56 1.45 -6.90 11.83
CA VAL A 56 1.74 -7.28 10.44
C VAL A 56 0.45 -7.71 9.76
N MET A 57 0.20 -7.16 8.57
CA MET A 57 -0.79 -7.64 7.63
C MET A 57 -0.05 -8.41 6.54
N THR A 58 -0.26 -9.70 6.48
CA THR A 58 0.44 -10.58 5.54
C THR A 58 -0.17 -10.53 4.13
N SER A 59 0.52 -11.10 3.16
CA SER A 59 0.01 -11.27 1.78
C SER A 59 -1.33 -12.00 1.76
N GLU A 60 -1.52 -12.96 2.65
CA GLU A 60 -2.75 -13.73 2.77
C GLU A 60 -3.89 -12.90 3.35
N ASP A 61 -3.63 -12.10 4.39
CA ASP A 61 -4.58 -11.16 4.95
C ASP A 61 -5.04 -10.13 3.89
N ILE A 62 -4.09 -9.62 3.11
CA ILE A 62 -4.36 -8.67 2.02
C ILE A 62 -5.27 -9.31 0.95
N LYS A 63 -4.99 -10.55 0.55
CA LYS A 63 -5.78 -11.28 -0.45
C LYS A 63 -7.19 -11.61 0.02
N ARG A 64 -7.39 -11.86 1.31
CA ARG A 64 -8.70 -12.15 1.92
C ARG A 64 -9.50 -10.89 2.18
N SER A 65 -8.85 -9.75 2.29
CA SER A 65 -9.51 -8.47 2.60
C SER A 65 -10.26 -7.92 1.38
N PRO A 66 -11.48 -7.40 1.57
CA PRO A 66 -12.20 -6.66 0.53
C PRO A 66 -11.68 -5.22 0.36
N ALA A 67 -10.62 -4.83 1.07
CA ALA A 67 -10.04 -3.50 1.06
C ALA A 67 -9.53 -3.11 -0.33
N ARG A 68 -9.88 -1.92 -0.77
CA ARG A 68 -9.48 -1.34 -2.07
C ARG A 68 -8.23 -0.49 -1.99
N THR A 69 -7.91 -0.06 -0.78
CA THR A 69 -6.73 0.78 -0.49
C THR A 69 -5.99 0.24 0.73
N ILE A 70 -4.72 0.56 0.85
CA ILE A 70 -3.94 0.20 2.05
C ILE A 70 -4.54 0.84 3.31
N GLY A 71 -5.13 2.02 3.20
CA GLY A 71 -5.83 2.64 4.32
C GLY A 71 -7.00 1.79 4.82
N GLU A 72 -7.84 1.28 3.93
CA GLU A 72 -8.95 0.39 4.30
C GLU A 72 -8.44 -0.93 4.90
N LEU A 73 -7.36 -1.49 4.36
CA LEU A 73 -6.72 -2.69 4.89
C LEU A 73 -6.27 -2.51 6.35
N LEU A 74 -5.74 -1.35 6.70
CA LEU A 74 -5.21 -1.06 8.03
C LEU A 74 -6.29 -0.67 9.06
N GLN A 75 -7.54 -0.55 8.63
CA GLN A 75 -8.65 -0.19 9.52
C GLN A 75 -8.85 -1.20 10.65
N ASP A 76 -8.57 -2.49 10.39
CA ASP A 76 -8.73 -3.57 11.36
C ASP A 76 -7.49 -3.76 12.26
N VAL A 77 -6.43 -2.99 12.06
CA VAL A 77 -5.22 -3.07 12.90
C VAL A 77 -5.44 -2.35 14.23
N PRO A 78 -5.35 -3.04 15.37
CA PRO A 78 -5.58 -2.42 16.68
C PRO A 78 -4.66 -1.21 16.93
N GLY A 79 -5.26 -0.08 17.33
CA GLY A 79 -4.55 1.17 17.58
C GLY A 79 -4.21 1.99 16.33
N VAL A 80 -4.70 1.58 15.16
CA VAL A 80 -4.70 2.37 13.93
C VAL A 80 -6.10 2.95 13.72
N GLU A 81 -6.15 4.23 13.43
CA GLU A 81 -7.36 4.96 13.08
C GLU A 81 -7.20 5.53 11.67
N ILE A 82 -8.17 5.29 10.83
CA ILE A 82 -8.21 5.82 9.46
C ILE A 82 -9.01 7.10 9.47
N ARG A 83 -8.35 8.20 9.15
CA ARG A 83 -9.02 9.49 8.98
C ARG A 83 -9.42 9.67 7.53
N ASN A 84 -10.72 9.76 7.33
CA ASN A 84 -11.32 10.06 6.04
C ASN A 84 -11.47 11.56 5.88
N SER A 85 -10.98 12.09 4.76
CA SER A 85 -11.19 13.50 4.40
C SER A 85 -12.34 13.62 3.38
N GLY A 86 -13.40 12.83 3.55
CA GLY A 86 -14.59 12.85 2.70
C GLY A 86 -14.52 12.05 1.39
N GLY A 87 -13.32 11.76 0.87
CA GLY A 87 -13.15 11.01 -0.38
C GLY A 87 -12.73 9.56 -0.18
N GLN A 88 -13.01 8.70 -1.15
CA GLN A 88 -12.65 7.29 -1.10
C GLN A 88 -11.13 7.05 -1.08
N GLY A 89 -10.33 7.86 -1.76
CA GLY A 89 -8.88 7.73 -1.88
C GLY A 89 -8.05 8.50 -0.85
N PHE A 90 -8.68 9.44 -0.13
CA PHE A 90 -8.03 10.25 0.91
C PHE A 90 -7.99 9.50 2.24
N LYS A 91 -7.14 8.49 2.34
CA LYS A 91 -6.96 7.73 3.57
C LYS A 91 -5.65 8.15 4.23
N ARG A 92 -5.75 8.64 5.44
CA ARG A 92 -4.61 9.00 6.30
C ARG A 92 -4.66 8.18 7.56
N ILE A 93 -3.49 7.88 8.10
CA ILE A 93 -3.34 6.98 9.22
C ILE A 93 -2.95 7.77 10.45
N SER A 94 -3.70 7.58 11.52
CA SER A 94 -3.37 7.97 12.89
C SER A 94 -3.02 6.69 13.67
N ILE A 95 -1.99 6.74 14.49
CA ILE A 95 -1.60 5.61 15.35
C ILE A 95 -1.68 6.05 16.79
N ARG A 96 -2.47 5.33 17.61
CA ARG A 96 -2.68 5.62 19.04
C ARG A 96 -3.13 7.06 19.30
N GLY A 97 -3.98 7.61 18.42
CA GLY A 97 -4.50 8.98 18.52
C GLY A 97 -3.54 10.08 18.09
N GLU A 98 -2.30 9.74 17.70
CA GLU A 98 -1.35 10.73 17.19
C GLU A 98 -1.77 11.29 15.83
N ASN A 99 -1.46 12.54 15.58
CA ASN A 99 -1.80 13.19 14.32
C ASN A 99 -1.13 12.49 13.13
N PRO A 100 -1.81 12.28 11.99
CA PRO A 100 -1.24 11.61 10.82
C PRO A 100 0.08 12.20 10.30
N ASN A 101 0.35 13.48 10.52
CA ASN A 101 1.63 14.10 10.15
C ASN A 101 2.83 13.60 10.99
N ARG A 102 2.56 12.88 12.09
CA ARG A 102 3.56 12.25 12.96
C ARG A 102 3.71 10.75 12.72
N VAL A 103 3.01 10.21 11.73
CA VAL A 103 3.14 8.83 11.28
C VAL A 103 3.99 8.80 10.01
N LEU A 104 5.09 8.07 10.07
CA LEU A 104 5.99 7.92 8.94
C LEU A 104 5.50 6.79 8.02
N ILE A 105 5.40 7.08 6.73
CA ILE A 105 5.06 6.08 5.71
C ILE A 105 6.33 5.72 4.94
N LEU A 106 6.62 4.42 4.86
CA LEU A 106 7.73 3.86 4.11
C LEU A 106 7.21 2.90 3.03
N ILE A 107 7.91 2.84 1.93
CA ILE A 107 7.76 1.79 0.91
C ILE A 107 9.14 1.15 0.72
N ASP A 108 9.24 -0.14 1.04
CA ASP A 108 10.50 -0.89 1.08
C ASP A 108 11.59 -0.22 1.95
N GLY A 109 11.20 0.31 3.12
CA GLY A 109 12.08 1.02 4.03
C GLY A 109 12.48 2.43 3.60
N GLN A 110 12.05 2.89 2.43
CA GLN A 110 12.35 4.23 1.90
C GLN A 110 11.17 5.16 2.15
N LYS A 111 11.47 6.35 2.68
CA LYS A 111 10.46 7.34 3.04
C LYS A 111 9.65 7.80 1.83
N LEU A 112 8.34 7.75 1.96
CA LEU A 112 7.44 8.38 1.03
C LEU A 112 7.44 9.89 1.29
N VAL A 113 8.12 10.63 0.41
CA VAL A 113 8.23 12.08 0.54
C VAL A 113 7.12 12.75 -0.23
N GLU A 114 6.32 13.48 0.51
CA GLU A 114 5.30 14.36 -0.01
C GLU A 114 5.37 15.70 0.70
N ASN A 115 4.92 16.76 0.02
CA ASN A 115 4.64 18.01 0.72
C ASN A 115 3.50 17.75 1.68
N LYS A 116 3.82 17.67 2.95
CA LYS A 116 2.84 17.44 4.00
C LYS A 116 1.85 18.59 4.01
N SER A 117 0.61 18.31 3.65
CA SER A 117 -0.50 19.07 4.15
C SER A 117 -0.63 18.81 5.66
N MET A 118 -1.41 19.62 6.38
CA MET A 118 -1.62 19.46 7.82
C MET A 118 -2.08 18.06 8.23
N ASP A 119 -2.53 17.25 7.29
CA ASP A 119 -3.20 15.96 7.51
C ASP A 119 -2.31 14.72 7.29
N GLY A 120 -1.03 14.88 7.01
CA GLY A 120 -0.11 13.75 6.81
C GLY A 120 -0.04 13.21 5.38
N THR A 121 0.69 12.12 5.22
CA THR A 121 0.97 11.49 3.92
C THR A 121 -0.05 10.39 3.64
N PRO A 122 -0.76 10.40 2.51
CA PRO A 122 -1.62 9.29 2.12
C PRO A 122 -0.81 8.12 1.57
N LEU A 123 -1.46 6.99 1.48
CA LEU A 123 -0.86 5.75 1.00
C LEU A 123 -1.06 5.66 -0.52
N LEU A 124 0.00 5.96 -1.27
CA LEU A 124 0.00 6.01 -2.73
C LEU A 124 0.59 4.72 -3.33
N ILE A 125 -0.08 3.60 -3.07
CA ILE A 125 0.27 2.29 -3.61
C ILE A 125 -0.97 1.40 -3.68
N ASP A 126 -1.04 0.58 -4.71
CA ASP A 126 -2.12 -0.39 -4.87
C ASP A 126 -1.87 -1.65 -4.02
N PRO A 127 -2.89 -2.17 -3.29
CA PRO A 127 -2.75 -3.38 -2.48
C PRO A 127 -2.25 -4.60 -3.25
N SER A 128 -2.53 -4.72 -4.54
CA SER A 128 -2.09 -5.86 -5.37
C SER A 128 -0.56 -5.97 -5.49
N ASN A 129 0.17 -4.85 -5.30
CA ASN A 129 1.63 -4.80 -5.32
C ASN A 129 2.27 -5.04 -3.95
N VAL A 130 1.46 -5.19 -2.89
CA VAL A 130 1.96 -5.29 -1.52
C VAL A 130 2.11 -6.75 -1.09
N GLU A 131 3.25 -7.07 -0.52
CA GLU A 131 3.56 -8.37 0.10
C GLU A 131 3.07 -8.41 1.54
N ARG A 132 3.41 -7.38 2.31
CA ARG A 132 2.95 -7.22 3.68
C ARG A 132 3.01 -5.75 4.10
N VAL A 133 2.28 -5.41 5.15
CA VAL A 133 2.35 -4.10 5.79
C VAL A 133 2.73 -4.29 7.25
N GLU A 134 3.80 -3.64 7.68
CA GLU A 134 4.29 -3.63 9.04
C GLU A 134 3.91 -2.30 9.71
N VAL A 135 3.21 -2.34 10.83
CA VAL A 135 2.79 -1.15 11.59
C VAL A 135 3.48 -1.15 12.94
N ILE A 136 4.45 -0.25 13.10
CA ILE A 136 5.15 -0.01 14.36
C ILE A 136 4.36 1.03 15.14
N LYS A 137 3.89 0.67 16.33
CA LYS A 137 3.02 1.51 17.17
C LYS A 137 3.79 2.16 18.30
N GLY A 138 4.04 3.47 18.18
CA GLY A 138 4.78 4.27 19.15
C GLY A 138 6.06 4.88 18.57
N PRO A 139 6.86 5.58 19.38
CA PRO A 139 8.01 6.33 18.89
C PRO A 139 9.09 5.43 18.31
N ALA A 140 9.44 5.67 17.05
CA ALA A 140 10.49 4.96 16.31
C ALA A 140 11.51 5.94 15.68
N SER A 141 11.56 7.17 16.18
CA SER A 141 12.40 8.26 15.62
C SER A 141 13.89 7.96 15.66
N VAL A 142 14.35 7.14 16.60
CA VAL A 142 15.76 6.70 16.69
C VAL A 142 16.16 5.90 15.43
N LEU A 143 15.26 5.08 14.89
CA LEU A 143 15.51 4.23 13.73
C LEU A 143 15.17 4.91 12.40
N TYR A 144 14.17 5.81 12.39
CA TYR A 144 13.54 6.29 11.18
C TYR A 144 13.50 7.82 11.04
N GLY A 145 13.99 8.56 12.03
CA GLY A 145 14.06 10.02 12.01
C GLY A 145 12.81 10.71 12.57
N SER A 146 12.77 12.02 12.46
CA SER A 146 11.89 12.92 13.21
C SER A 146 10.39 12.76 12.99
N GLU A 147 9.95 12.11 11.94
CA GLU A 147 8.53 11.97 11.59
C GLU A 147 7.86 10.74 12.20
N ALA A 148 8.63 9.84 12.82
CA ALA A 148 8.16 8.60 13.40
C ALA A 148 7.84 8.74 14.90
N ILE A 149 7.10 9.77 15.30
CA ILE A 149 6.72 10.03 16.69
C ILE A 149 5.54 9.14 17.08
N GLY A 150 4.49 9.12 16.28
CA GLY A 150 3.30 8.30 16.51
C GLY A 150 3.49 6.85 16.10
N GLY A 151 4.35 6.61 15.12
CA GLY A 151 4.65 5.29 14.60
C GLY A 151 5.14 5.29 13.16
N VAL A 152 5.30 4.09 12.62
CA VAL A 152 5.75 3.86 11.24
C VAL A 152 4.83 2.85 10.58
N VAL A 153 4.45 3.10 9.34
CA VAL A 153 3.83 2.13 8.44
C VAL A 153 4.83 1.83 7.34
N ASN A 154 5.37 0.61 7.34
CA ASN A 154 6.30 0.14 6.33
C ASN A 154 5.60 -0.83 5.39
N ILE A 155 5.45 -0.43 4.14
CA ILE A 155 4.81 -1.23 3.10
C ILE A 155 5.90 -1.95 2.33
N ILE A 156 5.89 -3.28 2.40
CA ILE A 156 6.84 -4.13 1.67
C ILE A 156 6.18 -4.58 0.38
N THR A 157 6.81 -4.28 -0.73
CA THR A 157 6.29 -4.64 -2.06
C THR A 157 6.66 -6.06 -2.44
N LYS A 158 5.80 -6.70 -3.23
CA LYS A 158 6.06 -8.01 -3.82
C LYS A 158 7.29 -7.95 -4.73
N LYS A 159 8.14 -8.97 -4.65
CA LYS A 159 9.38 -9.10 -5.43
C LYS A 159 9.21 -10.21 -6.50
N GLY A 160 10.27 -10.88 -6.84
CA GLY A 160 10.22 -12.03 -7.74
C GLY A 160 9.61 -13.28 -7.09
N GLY A 161 9.53 -14.36 -7.86
CA GLY A 161 9.07 -15.67 -7.42
C GLY A 161 10.21 -16.69 -7.32
N ASP A 162 9.86 -17.88 -6.87
CA ASP A 162 10.73 -19.06 -6.74
C ASP A 162 10.70 -19.98 -7.97
N LYS A 163 9.73 -19.81 -8.87
CA LYS A 163 9.60 -20.53 -10.14
C LYS A 163 9.99 -19.65 -11.32
N PRO A 164 10.44 -20.24 -12.44
CA PRO A 164 10.89 -19.48 -13.60
C PRO A 164 9.90 -18.44 -14.10
N ILE A 165 8.60 -18.78 -14.11
CA ILE A 165 7.52 -17.87 -14.48
C ILE A 165 6.28 -18.15 -13.66
N GLN A 166 5.68 -17.11 -13.14
CA GLN A 166 4.42 -17.10 -12.40
C GLN A 166 3.62 -15.88 -12.82
N GLY A 167 2.31 -15.93 -12.65
CA GLY A 167 1.41 -14.80 -12.94
C GLY A 167 0.31 -14.70 -11.91
N GLU A 168 -0.17 -13.49 -11.69
CA GLU A 168 -1.30 -13.20 -10.83
C GLU A 168 -2.18 -12.17 -11.54
N ALA A 169 -3.50 -12.44 -11.59
CA ALA A 169 -4.47 -11.50 -12.13
C ALA A 169 -5.65 -11.40 -11.17
N SER A 170 -6.17 -10.20 -11.00
CA SER A 170 -7.37 -9.97 -10.19
C SER A 170 -8.30 -8.98 -10.86
N VAL A 171 -9.60 -9.19 -10.65
CA VAL A 171 -10.66 -8.25 -11.02
C VAL A 171 -11.63 -8.18 -9.84
N ALA A 172 -11.96 -6.99 -9.40
CA ALA A 172 -12.90 -6.76 -8.33
C ALA A 172 -13.93 -5.70 -8.72
N TYR A 173 -15.19 -5.93 -8.36
CA TYR A 173 -16.28 -4.98 -8.51
C TYR A 173 -16.74 -4.49 -7.15
N ASN A 174 -16.94 -3.19 -7.03
CA ASN A 174 -17.46 -2.57 -5.83
C ASN A 174 -18.84 -1.95 -6.08
N GLY A 175 -19.88 -2.55 -5.51
CA GLY A 175 -21.25 -2.07 -5.65
C GLY A 175 -21.51 -0.71 -4.98
N ALA A 176 -20.77 -0.37 -3.92
CA ALA A 176 -20.96 0.89 -3.21
C ALA A 176 -20.51 2.12 -4.02
N SER A 177 -19.59 1.95 -4.96
CA SER A 177 -19.12 3.02 -5.84
C SER A 177 -19.36 2.74 -7.32
N ASN A 178 -20.04 1.61 -7.65
CA ASN A 178 -20.19 1.12 -9.02
C ASN A 178 -18.86 1.10 -9.77
N GLY A 179 -17.81 0.64 -9.09
CA GLY A 179 -16.43 0.75 -9.56
C GLY A 179 -15.77 -0.61 -9.78
N PHE A 180 -14.70 -0.60 -10.57
CA PHE A 180 -13.88 -1.75 -10.86
C PHE A 180 -12.44 -1.50 -10.43
N ALA A 181 -11.77 -2.59 -10.05
CA ALA A 181 -10.33 -2.63 -9.84
C ALA A 181 -9.76 -3.88 -10.53
N GLU A 182 -8.67 -3.69 -11.25
CA GLU A 182 -8.03 -4.73 -12.04
C GLU A 182 -6.53 -4.72 -11.75
N SER A 183 -5.91 -5.88 -11.66
CA SER A 183 -4.45 -6.01 -11.59
C SER A 183 -3.95 -7.21 -12.36
N LEU A 184 -2.74 -7.06 -12.90
CA LEU A 184 -2.02 -8.11 -13.60
C LEU A 184 -0.54 -8.03 -13.25
N SER A 185 0.07 -9.17 -12.97
CA SER A 185 1.51 -9.26 -12.76
C SER A 185 2.10 -10.53 -13.34
N ALA A 186 3.33 -10.43 -13.82
CA ALA A 186 4.19 -11.54 -14.18
C ALA A 186 5.48 -11.45 -13.36
N PHE A 187 5.91 -12.57 -12.79
CA PHE A 187 7.07 -12.62 -11.91
C PHE A 187 7.70 -14.00 -11.94
N GLY A 188 8.94 -14.08 -11.49
CA GLY A 188 9.63 -15.36 -11.42
C GLY A 188 11.03 -15.23 -10.86
N GLY A 189 11.70 -16.39 -10.77
CA GLY A 189 13.09 -16.51 -10.37
C GLY A 189 13.73 -17.76 -10.94
N MET A 190 14.99 -17.64 -11.36
CA MET A 190 15.78 -18.74 -11.87
C MET A 190 17.28 -18.37 -11.82
N ASN A 191 18.12 -19.30 -11.35
CA ASN A 191 19.59 -19.14 -11.34
C ASN A 191 20.08 -17.83 -10.71
N GLY A 192 19.56 -17.46 -9.56
CA GLY A 192 19.89 -16.21 -8.86
C GLY A 192 19.16 -14.99 -9.40
N PHE A 193 18.49 -15.07 -10.54
CA PHE A 193 17.73 -13.98 -11.12
C PHE A 193 16.31 -13.95 -10.59
N LYS A 194 15.80 -12.79 -10.18
CA LYS A 194 14.40 -12.58 -9.78
C LYS A 194 13.85 -11.36 -10.48
N TYR A 195 12.62 -11.47 -10.94
CA TYR A 195 11.93 -10.38 -11.62
C TYR A 195 10.46 -10.31 -11.28
N ARG A 196 9.89 -9.12 -11.37
CA ARG A 196 8.46 -8.85 -11.33
C ARG A 196 8.12 -7.65 -12.22
N VAL A 197 7.04 -7.76 -12.98
CA VAL A 197 6.38 -6.64 -13.66
C VAL A 197 4.91 -6.69 -13.28
N SER A 198 4.35 -5.56 -12.90
CA SER A 198 2.93 -5.47 -12.52
C SER A 198 2.30 -4.18 -12.99
N GLY A 199 0.98 -4.24 -13.18
CA GLY A 199 0.14 -3.09 -13.45
C GLY A 199 -1.20 -3.24 -12.76
N SER A 200 -1.76 -2.13 -12.29
CA SER A 200 -3.10 -2.08 -11.72
C SER A 200 -3.86 -0.84 -12.18
N TYR A 201 -5.16 -0.96 -12.21
CA TYR A 201 -6.09 0.13 -12.51
C TYR A 201 -7.33 0.00 -11.63
N SER A 202 -7.78 1.11 -11.06
CA SER A 202 -9.04 1.18 -10.32
C SER A 202 -9.78 2.46 -10.69
N ASP A 203 -11.06 2.31 -10.99
CA ASP A 203 -11.98 3.42 -11.27
C ASP A 203 -13.23 3.23 -10.40
N GLN A 204 -13.44 4.17 -9.49
CA GLN A 204 -14.52 4.14 -8.52
C GLN A 204 -15.38 5.39 -8.72
N GLY A 205 -16.69 5.21 -8.99
CA GLY A 205 -17.65 6.29 -9.03
C GLY A 205 -17.93 6.88 -7.64
N ASN A 206 -18.91 7.75 -7.57
CA ASN A 206 -19.33 8.32 -6.30
C ASN A 206 -19.82 7.25 -5.32
N LEU A 207 -19.55 7.47 -4.04
CA LEU A 207 -19.92 6.53 -2.98
C LEU A 207 -21.43 6.56 -2.75
N ARG A 208 -22.06 5.39 -2.75
CA ARG A 208 -23.46 5.20 -2.34
C ARG A 208 -23.53 4.91 -0.85
N THR A 209 -24.34 5.70 -0.17
CA THR A 209 -24.61 5.58 1.25
C THR A 209 -26.10 5.28 1.48
N PRO A 210 -26.53 4.90 2.69
CA PRO A 210 -27.95 4.77 3.00
C PRO A 210 -28.76 6.05 2.75
N ASP A 211 -28.13 7.22 2.87
CA ASP A 211 -28.74 8.54 2.68
C ASP A 211 -28.74 9.02 1.22
N GLY A 212 -28.17 8.22 0.31
CA GLY A 212 -28.08 8.53 -1.11
C GLY A 212 -26.64 8.48 -1.65
N GLU A 213 -26.45 8.98 -2.85
CA GLU A 213 -25.13 9.10 -3.47
C GLU A 213 -24.39 10.33 -2.94
N ALA A 214 -23.21 10.11 -2.35
CA ALA A 214 -22.36 11.19 -1.89
C ALA A 214 -21.70 11.87 -3.10
N PRO A 215 -22.02 13.14 -3.39
CA PRO A 215 -21.48 13.81 -4.55
C PRO A 215 -19.98 14.04 -4.42
N ASN A 216 -19.30 14.08 -5.58
CA ASN A 216 -17.87 14.41 -5.65
C ASN A 216 -16.99 13.54 -4.74
N THR A 217 -17.21 12.19 -4.76
CA THR A 217 -16.42 11.24 -3.98
C THR A 217 -15.74 10.17 -4.83
N SER A 218 -15.69 10.38 -6.13
CA SER A 218 -15.07 9.45 -7.08
C SER A 218 -13.55 9.40 -6.92
N PHE A 219 -12.98 8.27 -7.33
CA PHE A 219 -11.57 8.00 -7.18
C PHE A 219 -11.07 7.15 -8.34
N ARG A 220 -9.92 7.52 -8.89
CA ARG A 220 -9.24 6.73 -9.92
C ARG A 220 -7.77 6.62 -9.62
N GLN A 221 -7.22 5.43 -9.82
CA GLN A 221 -5.78 5.21 -9.72
C GLN A 221 -5.29 4.24 -10.79
N LYS A 222 -4.02 4.38 -11.14
CA LYS A 222 -3.26 3.43 -11.93
C LYS A 222 -1.83 3.35 -11.42
N GLU A 223 -1.30 2.15 -11.40
CA GLU A 223 0.07 1.89 -10.99
C GLU A 223 0.74 0.93 -11.97
N GLY A 224 2.01 1.14 -12.20
CA GLY A 224 2.89 0.22 -12.92
C GLY A 224 4.19 0.10 -12.17
N SER A 225 4.71 -1.12 -12.01
CA SER A 225 6.00 -1.36 -11.38
C SER A 225 6.80 -2.44 -12.06
N ALA A 226 8.12 -2.35 -11.96
CA ALA A 226 9.05 -3.39 -12.36
C ALA A 226 10.15 -3.53 -11.32
N PHE A 227 10.52 -4.75 -11.05
CA PHE A 227 11.59 -5.14 -10.12
C PHE A 227 12.50 -6.15 -10.78
N LEU A 228 13.79 -6.06 -10.48
CA LEU A 228 14.81 -6.94 -10.95
C LEU A 228 15.88 -7.12 -9.88
N SER A 229 16.34 -8.34 -9.62
CA SER A 229 17.52 -8.60 -8.81
C SER A 229 18.31 -9.78 -9.32
N TYR A 230 19.57 -9.83 -8.96
CA TYR A 230 20.47 -10.93 -9.24
C TYR A 230 21.32 -11.27 -8.02
N ASP A 231 21.26 -12.52 -7.61
CA ASP A 231 22.10 -13.10 -6.56
C ASP A 231 23.37 -13.63 -7.21
N PHE A 232 24.49 -12.89 -7.14
CA PHE A 232 25.80 -13.32 -7.66
C PHE A 232 26.36 -14.51 -6.87
N SER A 233 25.96 -14.60 -5.61
CA SER A 233 26.24 -15.69 -4.70
C SER A 233 25.24 -15.65 -3.54
N ASP A 234 25.28 -16.63 -2.65
CA ASP A 234 24.49 -16.64 -1.41
C ASP A 234 24.79 -15.44 -0.49
N LYS A 235 25.88 -14.72 -0.78
CA LYS A 235 26.34 -13.60 0.03
C LYS A 235 26.17 -12.24 -0.62
N PHE A 236 25.96 -12.15 -1.93
CA PHE A 236 25.93 -10.86 -2.62
C PHE A 236 24.80 -10.75 -3.63
N THR A 237 23.91 -9.79 -3.38
CA THR A 237 22.74 -9.48 -4.19
C THR A 237 22.79 -8.04 -4.65
N VAL A 238 22.44 -7.81 -5.93
CA VAL A 238 22.19 -6.47 -6.48
C VAL A 238 20.80 -6.46 -7.08
N GLY A 239 20.08 -5.37 -6.92
CA GLY A 239 18.76 -5.26 -7.50
C GLY A 239 18.27 -3.82 -7.54
N GLY A 240 17.09 -3.67 -8.09
CA GLY A 240 16.44 -2.37 -8.21
C GLY A 240 15.08 -2.47 -8.88
N GLY A 241 14.47 -1.33 -9.07
CA GLY A 241 13.17 -1.29 -9.69
C GLY A 241 12.72 0.14 -9.96
N LEU A 242 11.56 0.19 -10.58
CA LEU A 242 10.83 1.42 -10.82
C LEU A 242 9.37 1.21 -10.46
N ASP A 243 8.73 2.26 -9.98
CA ASP A 243 7.30 2.32 -9.80
C ASP A 243 6.75 3.69 -10.22
N SER A 244 5.55 3.68 -10.79
CA SER A 244 4.82 4.88 -11.18
C SER A 244 3.38 4.73 -10.76
N PHE A 245 2.94 5.60 -9.85
CA PHE A 245 1.57 5.72 -9.38
C PHE A 245 0.96 7.02 -9.91
N LYS A 246 -0.29 6.94 -10.40
CA LYS A 246 -1.09 8.11 -10.77
C LYS A 246 -2.49 7.95 -10.20
N GLY A 247 -2.97 8.97 -9.49
CA GLY A 247 -4.31 9.02 -8.93
C GLY A 247 -5.00 10.33 -9.23
N SER A 248 -6.33 10.29 -9.28
CA SER A 248 -7.21 11.44 -9.15
C SER A 248 -8.24 11.13 -8.08
N ILE A 249 -8.51 12.10 -7.23
CA ILE A 249 -9.34 11.93 -6.04
C ILE A 249 -10.25 13.13 -5.93
N HIS A 250 -11.51 12.86 -5.65
CA HIS A 250 -12.51 13.87 -5.39
C HIS A 250 -13.06 13.68 -3.98
N SER A 251 -13.30 14.74 -3.26
CA SER A 251 -13.86 14.74 -1.91
C SER A 251 -14.93 15.77 -1.78
N GLY A 252 -16.15 15.33 -1.52
CA GLY A 252 -17.33 16.15 -1.25
C GLY A 252 -17.87 15.89 0.15
N SER A 253 -18.94 16.58 0.51
CA SER A 253 -19.65 16.41 1.77
C SER A 253 -21.16 16.23 1.55
N MET A 254 -21.78 15.43 2.40
CA MET A 254 -23.24 15.30 2.50
C MET A 254 -23.79 16.03 3.75
N GLU A 255 -22.91 16.64 4.54
CA GLU A 255 -23.35 17.34 5.75
C GLU A 255 -24.14 18.61 5.38
N PRO A 256 -25.29 18.87 6.02
CA PRO A 256 -26.07 20.07 5.78
C PRO A 256 -25.24 21.34 5.99
N GLY A 257 -25.28 22.24 5.01
CA GLY A 257 -24.49 23.47 5.02
C GLY A 257 -23.09 23.35 4.41
N TYR A 258 -22.69 22.14 4.00
CA TYR A 258 -21.43 21.84 3.31
C TYR A 258 -21.66 21.29 1.89
N GLU A 259 -22.80 21.56 1.28
CA GLU A 259 -23.17 21.07 -0.05
C GLU A 259 -22.19 21.55 -1.15
N ASN A 260 -21.54 22.69 -0.91
CA ASN A 260 -20.53 23.26 -1.80
C ASN A 260 -19.09 22.99 -1.31
N PHE A 261 -18.89 21.92 -0.54
CA PHE A 261 -17.55 21.45 -0.19
C PHE A 261 -17.01 20.57 -1.28
N ALA A 262 -15.93 21.00 -1.92
CA ALA A 262 -15.20 20.21 -2.90
C ALA A 262 -13.70 20.33 -2.69
N VAL A 263 -13.05 19.19 -2.55
CA VAL A 263 -11.60 19.10 -2.59
C VAL A 263 -11.23 18.14 -3.71
N ASP A 264 -10.67 18.68 -4.77
CA ASP A 264 -10.30 17.93 -5.96
C ASP A 264 -8.79 17.83 -6.09
N VAL A 265 -8.31 16.61 -6.29
CA VAL A 265 -6.93 16.32 -6.63
C VAL A 265 -6.93 15.65 -8.01
N PRO A 266 -7.01 16.44 -9.10
CA PRO A 266 -7.11 15.88 -10.45
C PRO A 266 -5.85 15.12 -10.86
N LYS A 267 -4.73 15.42 -10.20
CA LYS A 267 -3.47 14.75 -10.43
C LYS A 267 -2.71 14.55 -9.12
N TRP A 268 -2.42 13.30 -8.85
CA TRP A 268 -1.44 12.91 -7.85
C TRP A 268 -0.54 11.85 -8.45
N GLN A 269 0.71 12.18 -8.69
CA GLN A 269 1.67 11.31 -9.36
C GLN A 269 2.90 11.12 -8.50
N ARG A 270 3.35 9.86 -8.37
CA ARG A 270 4.63 9.48 -7.82
C ARG A 270 5.36 8.60 -8.81
N ASP A 271 6.56 9.00 -9.18
CA ASP A 271 7.50 8.20 -9.97
C ASP A 271 8.73 7.93 -9.12
N LYS A 272 9.19 6.70 -9.04
CA LYS A 272 10.33 6.27 -8.24
C LYS A 272 11.19 5.30 -9.03
N VAL A 273 12.49 5.49 -8.93
CA VAL A 273 13.53 4.54 -9.39
C VAL A 273 14.45 4.29 -8.20
N TYR A 274 14.80 3.04 -7.98
CA TYR A 274 15.67 2.67 -6.88
C TYR A 274 16.61 1.52 -7.26
N ALA A 275 17.75 1.46 -6.59
CA ALA A 275 18.70 0.37 -6.69
C ALA A 275 19.27 0.06 -5.30
N PHE A 276 19.69 -1.18 -5.11
CA PHE A 276 20.36 -1.62 -3.89
C PHE A 276 21.45 -2.64 -4.19
N ALA A 277 22.43 -2.70 -3.30
CA ALA A 277 23.41 -3.77 -3.22
C ALA A 277 23.51 -4.25 -1.78
N GLU A 278 23.48 -5.55 -1.58
CA GLU A 278 23.51 -6.19 -0.26
C GLU A 278 24.58 -7.27 -0.20
N ALA A 279 25.44 -7.20 0.80
CA ALA A 279 26.40 -8.23 1.12
C ALA A 279 26.08 -8.83 2.50
N LYS A 280 25.93 -10.16 2.58
CA LYS A 280 25.66 -10.93 3.79
C LYS A 280 26.90 -11.77 4.18
N ASN A 281 27.05 -12.04 5.48
CA ASN A 281 28.15 -12.85 6.00
C ASN A 281 29.52 -12.35 5.49
N VAL A 282 29.73 -11.01 5.50
CA VAL A 282 30.98 -10.37 5.02
C VAL A 282 32.15 -10.81 5.89
N THR A 283 32.00 -10.67 7.22
CA THR A 283 32.88 -11.22 8.25
C THR A 283 32.06 -11.62 9.45
N PRO A 284 32.59 -12.41 10.42
CA PRO A 284 31.87 -12.75 11.64
C PRO A 284 31.40 -11.54 12.46
N TRP A 285 32.15 -10.44 12.43
CA TRP A 285 31.83 -9.20 13.14
C TRP A 285 31.06 -8.17 12.30
N LEU A 286 30.95 -8.39 10.98
CA LEU A 286 30.18 -7.56 10.03
C LEU A 286 29.27 -8.48 9.20
N PRO A 287 28.15 -8.95 9.78
CA PRO A 287 27.27 -9.91 9.11
C PRO A 287 26.54 -9.35 7.91
N ARG A 288 26.32 -8.02 7.83
CA ARG A 288 25.59 -7.42 6.71
C ARG A 288 26.06 -6.02 6.40
N VAL A 289 26.13 -5.72 5.10
CA VAL A 289 26.28 -4.37 4.55
C VAL A 289 25.25 -4.19 3.45
N ARG A 290 24.49 -3.12 3.52
CA ARG A 290 23.50 -2.79 2.49
C ARG A 290 23.60 -1.32 2.09
N PHE A 291 23.67 -1.09 0.80
CA PHE A 291 23.59 0.23 0.18
C PHE A 291 22.28 0.34 -0.60
N ASP A 292 21.54 1.40 -0.40
CA ASP A 292 20.36 1.76 -1.18
C ASP A 292 20.51 3.16 -1.76
N ALA A 293 20.01 3.34 -2.98
CA ALA A 293 19.89 4.64 -3.61
C ALA A 293 18.56 4.74 -4.34
N PHE A 294 17.94 5.91 -4.30
CA PHE A 294 16.67 6.14 -4.97
C PHE A 294 16.54 7.57 -5.47
N TRP A 295 15.79 7.71 -6.54
CA TRP A 295 15.24 8.97 -7.01
C TRP A 295 13.70 8.87 -7.01
N GLN A 296 13.06 9.92 -6.51
CA GLN A 296 11.61 9.98 -6.45
C GLN A 296 11.13 11.38 -6.85
N LYS A 297 10.05 11.42 -7.63
CA LYS A 297 9.34 12.64 -8.01
C LYS A 297 7.88 12.49 -7.60
N ASN A 298 7.37 13.48 -6.86
CA ASN A 298 5.95 13.61 -6.54
C ASN A 298 5.40 14.89 -7.13
N GLU A 299 4.25 14.78 -7.79
CA GLU A 299 3.48 15.90 -8.32
C GLU A 299 2.04 15.79 -7.81
N LYS A 300 1.51 16.90 -7.32
CA LYS A 300 0.14 16.99 -6.83
C LYS A 300 -0.46 18.33 -7.25
N GLU A 301 -1.56 18.27 -7.96
CA GLU A 301 -2.43 19.39 -8.26
C GLU A 301 -3.69 19.27 -7.39
N MET A 302 -4.08 20.31 -6.69
CA MET A 302 -5.21 20.30 -5.77
C MET A 302 -5.98 21.61 -5.88
N THR A 303 -7.30 21.49 -5.90
CA THR A 303 -8.23 22.60 -5.78
C THR A 303 -9.11 22.36 -4.56
N ASN A 304 -9.15 23.34 -3.67
CA ASN A 304 -10.14 23.39 -2.59
C ASN A 304 -11.15 24.47 -2.95
N ASP A 305 -12.41 24.09 -3.01
CA ASP A 305 -13.53 25.01 -3.13
C ASP A 305 -14.52 24.68 -2.03
N VAL A 306 -14.56 25.55 -1.01
CA VAL A 306 -15.40 25.38 0.16
C VAL A 306 -16.22 26.63 0.34
N ASN A 307 -17.52 26.49 0.22
CA ASN A 307 -18.46 27.55 0.49
C ASN A 307 -19.58 26.99 1.37
N THR A 308 -19.58 27.39 2.64
CA THR A 308 -20.56 26.90 3.61
C THR A 308 -21.79 27.79 3.63
N ASP A 309 -22.97 27.19 3.88
CA ASP A 309 -24.19 27.97 4.16
C ASP A 309 -24.15 28.53 5.59
N PRO A 310 -24.01 29.86 5.78
CA PRO A 310 -23.93 30.47 7.10
C PRO A 310 -25.20 30.30 7.94
N ALA A 311 -26.35 30.10 7.29
CA ALA A 311 -27.62 29.92 8.00
C ALA A 311 -27.66 28.60 8.75
N ILE A 312 -26.98 27.56 8.22
CA ILE A 312 -26.89 26.22 8.81
C ILE A 312 -25.67 26.08 9.70
N THR A 313 -24.48 26.40 9.16
CA THR A 313 -23.21 26.17 9.86
C THR A 313 -22.92 27.23 10.93
N LYS A 314 -23.61 28.38 10.90
CA LYS A 314 -23.34 29.57 11.72
C LYS A 314 -21.91 30.12 11.57
N MET A 315 -21.18 29.63 10.60
CA MET A 315 -19.82 30.06 10.24
C MET A 315 -19.75 30.30 8.73
N PRO A 316 -19.64 31.54 8.26
CA PRO A 316 -19.35 31.80 6.86
C PRO A 316 -17.91 31.38 6.59
N LEU A 317 -17.74 30.35 5.78
CA LEU A 317 -16.44 29.93 5.31
C LEU A 317 -16.47 29.88 3.78
N VAL A 318 -15.68 30.74 3.15
CA VAL A 318 -15.45 30.71 1.71
C VAL A 318 -13.95 30.57 1.51
N VAL A 319 -13.55 29.44 0.96
CA VAL A 319 -12.15 29.15 0.63
C VAL A 319 -12.08 28.65 -0.79
N THR A 320 -11.35 29.36 -1.63
CA THR A 320 -10.92 28.86 -2.93
C THR A 320 -9.40 28.90 -2.98
N ASN A 321 -8.79 27.73 -3.09
CA ASN A 321 -7.35 27.59 -3.11
C ASN A 321 -6.92 26.58 -4.16
N ASN A 322 -5.96 26.96 -4.99
CA ASN A 322 -5.31 26.07 -5.95
C ASN A 322 -3.86 25.86 -5.55
N ALA A 323 -3.43 24.64 -5.49
CA ALA A 323 -2.06 24.26 -5.16
C ALA A 323 -1.47 23.32 -6.23
N ASP A 324 -0.30 23.67 -6.72
CA ASP A 324 0.53 22.82 -7.58
C ASP A 324 1.84 22.54 -6.83
N ASN A 325 2.01 21.31 -6.40
CA ASN A 325 3.17 20.88 -5.63
C ASN A 325 4.03 19.91 -6.46
N ARG A 326 5.33 20.20 -6.54
CA ARG A 326 6.33 19.35 -7.18
C ARG A 326 7.49 19.12 -6.23
N ASN A 327 7.74 17.87 -5.92
CA ASN A 327 8.86 17.47 -5.08
C ASN A 327 9.73 16.46 -5.84
N LYS A 328 11.04 16.71 -5.83
CA LYS A 328 12.05 15.77 -6.36
C LYS A 328 13.01 15.43 -5.24
N GLN A 329 13.26 14.18 -5.03
CA GLN A 329 14.18 13.70 -4.01
C GLN A 329 15.17 12.71 -4.60
N LEU A 330 16.43 12.90 -4.26
CA LEU A 330 17.50 11.92 -4.40
C LEU A 330 17.91 11.50 -3.00
N GLY A 331 17.96 10.23 -2.73
CA GLY A 331 18.37 9.70 -1.44
C GLY A 331 19.30 8.51 -1.58
N SER A 332 20.15 8.32 -0.59
CA SER A 332 20.97 7.13 -0.45
C SER A 332 21.11 6.78 1.04
N SER A 333 21.31 5.52 1.34
CA SER A 333 21.64 5.03 2.68
C SER A 333 22.66 3.91 2.61
N LEU A 334 23.53 3.87 3.59
CA LEU A 334 24.45 2.76 3.84
C LEU A 334 24.13 2.23 5.23
N GLN A 335 23.75 0.98 5.31
CA GLN A 335 23.54 0.29 6.58
C GLN A 335 24.62 -0.75 6.78
N MET A 336 25.19 -0.77 7.96
CA MET A 336 26.12 -1.81 8.40
C MET A 336 25.64 -2.43 9.70
N ASP A 337 25.58 -3.74 9.73
CA ASP A 337 25.19 -4.50 10.90
C ASP A 337 26.45 -5.10 11.51
N TRP A 338 26.61 -4.95 12.82
CA TRP A 338 27.82 -5.32 13.55
C TRP A 338 27.48 -6.33 14.64
N ALA A 339 28.16 -7.46 14.68
CA ALA A 339 28.13 -8.41 15.78
C ALA A 339 29.39 -8.20 16.63
N ILE A 340 29.21 -7.73 17.86
CA ILE A 340 30.30 -7.39 18.78
C ILE A 340 30.29 -8.38 19.93
N GLY A 341 31.23 -9.34 19.91
CA GLY A 341 31.19 -10.47 20.82
C GLY A 341 29.93 -11.31 20.62
N ASP A 342 29.55 -12.08 21.65
CA ASP A 342 28.46 -13.06 21.54
C ASP A 342 27.06 -12.43 21.83
N ASN A 343 27.01 -11.23 22.41
CA ASN A 343 25.77 -10.68 23.00
C ASN A 343 25.37 -9.30 22.48
N HIS A 344 26.14 -8.68 21.61
CA HIS A 344 25.86 -7.31 21.16
C HIS A 344 25.70 -7.25 19.65
N TYR A 345 24.62 -6.64 19.22
CA TYR A 345 24.32 -6.36 17.82
C TYR A 345 24.05 -4.86 17.63
N LEU A 346 24.85 -4.21 16.79
CA LEU A 346 24.75 -2.79 16.50
C LEU A 346 24.37 -2.58 15.04
N ILE A 347 23.49 -1.65 14.78
CA ILE A 347 23.09 -1.20 13.44
C ILE A 347 23.52 0.25 13.27
N THR A 348 24.24 0.54 12.20
CA THR A 348 24.71 1.91 11.87
C THR A 348 24.28 2.31 10.47
#